data_65a1c8990f09f0c303e143271207b501
#
_entry.id   65a1c8990f09f0c303e143271207b501
#
_cell.length_a   1.000
_cell.length_b   1.000
_cell.length_c   1.000
_cell.angle_alpha   90.00
_cell.angle_beta   90.00
_cell.angle_gamma   90.00
#
_symmetry.space_group_name_H-M   'P 1'
#
loop_
_entity.id
_entity.type
_entity.pdbx_description
1 polymer ?
#
loop_
_entity_poly.entity_id
_entity_poly.type
_entity_poly.pdbx_seq_one_letter_code
_entity_poly.pdbx_strand_id
1 'polypeptide(L)'
;MMKKMLLLALLHVMISSSVCGQDKDAMGRHQRVLKTLFTRVEGAATDNERYLASEEAMQQLLAALDEESSQRWRWELGDYVSVLTSVDGKLRVFSWAVVRDDGEFECFGVMQYYDEREEEYRHTVLTDKSDEIVNREETVLDASHWLGAVYQSLIETRAGDRTYYTLLGWNGVDNLTERKIVEPVTLRGGRVQFGAPIFRRERNLRRIVLEYSNEAVVNLSYGDRVIQTVERKREKVRGTKRHRTVEKVKERKERVILYDEVEAQVAGMEGLFEWYYPSGTEVAWQWVDGKWQRVEGAQGRGSKL
;
A
#
# COMPACT_ATOMS: atom_id res chain seq x y z
N MET A 1 46.60 0.91 -35.71
CA MET A 1 45.73 0.31 -34.67
C MET A 1 44.75 1.26 -34.03
N MET A 2 45.12 2.50 -33.70
CA MET A 2 44.23 3.50 -33.06
C MET A 2 42.93 3.86 -33.83
N LYS A 3 43.01 4.02 -35.17
CA LYS A 3 41.80 4.35 -35.99
C LYS A 3 40.71 3.24 -35.99
N LYS A 4 41.09 1.94 -35.90
CA LYS A 4 40.12 0.86 -35.82
C LYS A 4 39.43 0.77 -34.44
N MET A 5 40.16 1.08 -33.36
CA MET A 5 39.58 1.14 -32.00
C MET A 5 38.56 2.30 -31.84
N LEU A 6 38.82 3.46 -32.45
CA LEU A 6 37.90 4.57 -32.41
C LEU A 6 36.60 4.32 -33.17
N LEU A 7 36.66 3.56 -34.26
CA LEU A 7 35.49 3.17 -35.06
C LEU A 7 34.61 2.14 -34.33
N LEU A 8 35.21 1.19 -33.56
CA LEU A 8 34.46 0.23 -32.76
C LEU A 8 33.78 0.93 -31.56
N ALA A 9 34.44 1.90 -30.92
CA ALA A 9 33.85 2.66 -29.80
C ALA A 9 32.66 3.52 -30.28
N LEU A 10 32.76 4.16 -31.44
CA LEU A 10 31.67 4.91 -32.06
C LEU A 10 30.50 4.02 -32.48
N LEU A 11 30.76 2.80 -32.96
CA LEU A 11 29.70 1.84 -33.33
C LEU A 11 28.95 1.35 -32.08
N HIS A 12 29.63 1.09 -30.96
CA HIS A 12 28.99 0.72 -29.68
C HIS A 12 28.10 1.83 -29.11
N VAL A 13 28.53 3.09 -29.21
CA VAL A 13 27.73 4.24 -28.73
C VAL A 13 26.49 4.44 -29.61
N MET A 14 26.59 4.20 -30.93
CA MET A 14 25.42 4.33 -31.83
C MET A 14 24.42 3.19 -31.65
N ILE A 15 24.87 1.95 -31.37
CA ILE A 15 23.97 0.82 -31.12
C ILE A 15 23.24 1.01 -29.77
N SER A 16 23.94 1.45 -28.72
CA SER A 16 23.30 1.69 -27.39
C SER A 16 22.28 2.83 -27.41
N SER A 17 22.50 3.88 -28.20
CA SER A 17 21.53 4.98 -28.33
C SER A 17 20.28 4.59 -29.16
N SER A 18 20.40 3.70 -30.13
CA SER A 18 19.28 3.21 -30.91
C SER A 18 18.39 2.26 -30.11
N VAL A 19 18.95 1.38 -29.29
CA VAL A 19 18.21 0.47 -28.41
C VAL A 19 17.45 1.27 -27.36
N CYS A 20 18.08 2.23 -26.70
CA CYS A 20 17.42 3.07 -25.71
C CYS A 20 16.27 3.93 -26.28
N GLY A 21 16.34 4.32 -27.56
CA GLY A 21 15.29 5.05 -28.26
C GLY A 21 14.08 4.16 -28.57
N GLN A 22 14.30 2.93 -29.01
CA GLN A 22 13.26 1.95 -29.33
C GLN A 22 12.50 1.50 -28.08
N ASP A 23 13.19 1.28 -26.97
CA ASP A 23 12.58 0.89 -25.69
C ASP A 23 11.65 1.97 -25.14
N LYS A 24 12.06 3.24 -25.19
CA LYS A 24 11.21 4.36 -24.78
C LYS A 24 9.95 4.48 -25.62
N ASP A 25 10.05 4.20 -26.90
CA ASP A 25 8.92 4.25 -27.81
C ASP A 25 7.96 3.07 -27.62
N ALA A 26 8.48 1.86 -27.30
CA ALA A 26 7.70 0.70 -26.92
C ALA A 26 6.91 0.95 -25.62
N MET A 27 7.57 1.37 -24.56
CA MET A 27 6.92 1.68 -23.27
C MET A 27 5.90 2.82 -23.38
N GLY A 28 6.20 3.84 -24.21
CA GLY A 28 5.26 4.91 -24.49
C GLY A 28 3.99 4.42 -25.22
N ARG A 29 4.09 3.42 -26.11
CA ARG A 29 2.93 2.78 -26.73
C ARG A 29 2.11 2.02 -25.71
N HIS A 30 2.72 1.16 -24.89
CA HIS A 30 2.04 0.42 -23.83
C HIS A 30 1.27 1.37 -22.90
N GLN A 31 1.92 2.44 -22.44
CA GLN A 31 1.28 3.41 -21.54
C GLN A 31 0.07 4.10 -22.18
N ARG A 32 0.12 4.48 -23.46
CA ARG A 32 -1.04 5.09 -24.15
C ARG A 32 -2.21 4.12 -24.26
N VAL A 33 -1.96 2.86 -24.61
CA VAL A 33 -3.00 1.83 -24.69
C VAL A 33 -3.61 1.59 -23.32
N LEU A 34 -2.80 1.44 -22.28
CA LEU A 34 -3.26 1.24 -20.91
C LEU A 34 -4.13 2.41 -20.42
N LYS A 35 -3.74 3.67 -20.68
CA LYS A 35 -4.57 4.83 -20.35
C LYS A 35 -5.96 4.75 -20.96
N THR A 36 -6.03 4.38 -22.24
CA THR A 36 -7.33 4.23 -22.93
C THR A 36 -8.15 3.09 -22.32
N LEU A 37 -7.53 1.96 -21.99
CA LEU A 37 -8.21 0.82 -21.40
C LEU A 37 -8.73 1.14 -20.00
N PHE A 38 -7.94 1.77 -19.12
CA PHE A 38 -8.40 2.16 -17.80
C PHE A 38 -9.50 3.23 -17.83
N THR A 39 -9.49 4.13 -18.81
CA THR A 39 -10.63 5.03 -19.04
C THR A 39 -11.91 4.26 -19.43
N ARG A 40 -11.78 3.15 -20.17
CA ARG A 40 -12.92 2.27 -20.49
C ARG A 40 -13.39 1.46 -19.30
N VAL A 41 -12.48 1.00 -18.42
CA VAL A 41 -12.82 0.31 -17.17
C VAL A 41 -13.79 1.15 -16.33
N GLU A 42 -13.55 2.45 -16.22
CA GLU A 42 -14.40 3.38 -15.46
C GLU A 42 -15.66 3.78 -16.22
N GLY A 43 -15.51 4.13 -17.51
CA GLY A 43 -16.56 4.82 -18.28
C GLY A 43 -17.46 3.91 -19.11
N ALA A 44 -17.25 2.60 -19.15
CA ALA A 44 -18.09 1.70 -19.92
C ALA A 44 -19.50 1.54 -19.29
N ALA A 45 -20.50 1.37 -20.15
CA ALA A 45 -21.90 1.44 -19.72
C ALA A 45 -22.40 0.16 -19.02
N THR A 46 -21.76 -0.97 -19.28
CA THR A 46 -22.19 -2.28 -18.76
C THR A 46 -21.05 -2.98 -18.05
N ASP A 47 -21.38 -3.85 -17.08
CA ASP A 47 -20.42 -4.71 -16.38
C ASP A 47 -19.55 -5.49 -17.37
N ASN A 48 -20.14 -6.11 -18.36
CA ASN A 48 -19.39 -6.90 -19.33
C ASN A 48 -18.33 -6.07 -20.09
N GLU A 49 -18.64 -4.84 -20.45
CA GLU A 49 -17.68 -3.94 -21.11
C GLU A 49 -16.58 -3.49 -20.14
N ARG A 50 -16.91 -3.22 -18.87
CA ARG A 50 -15.93 -2.88 -17.82
C ARG A 50 -14.97 -4.03 -17.57
N TYR A 51 -15.50 -5.27 -17.40
CA TYR A 51 -14.68 -6.46 -17.23
C TYR A 51 -13.80 -6.76 -18.44
N LEU A 52 -14.34 -6.67 -19.63
CA LEU A 52 -13.55 -6.86 -20.86
C LEU A 52 -12.41 -5.84 -20.96
N ALA A 53 -12.69 -4.57 -20.67
CA ALA A 53 -11.66 -3.54 -20.66
C ALA A 53 -10.60 -3.78 -19.56
N SER A 54 -11.00 -4.29 -18.39
CA SER A 54 -10.10 -4.66 -17.30
C SER A 54 -9.22 -5.84 -17.69
N GLU A 55 -9.76 -6.86 -18.33
CA GLU A 55 -9.01 -8.01 -18.84
C GLU A 55 -8.00 -7.60 -19.93
N GLU A 56 -8.42 -6.77 -20.90
CA GLU A 56 -7.54 -6.21 -21.91
C GLU A 56 -6.41 -5.37 -21.26
N ALA A 57 -6.73 -4.57 -20.23
CA ALA A 57 -5.74 -3.79 -19.48
C ALA A 57 -4.75 -4.69 -18.74
N MET A 58 -5.22 -5.77 -18.11
CA MET A 58 -4.37 -6.76 -17.46
C MET A 58 -3.38 -7.38 -18.46
N GLN A 59 -3.85 -7.88 -19.59
CA GLN A 59 -3.00 -8.48 -20.63
C GLN A 59 -1.97 -7.48 -21.16
N GLN A 60 -2.41 -6.25 -21.44
CA GLN A 60 -1.52 -5.19 -21.91
C GLN A 60 -0.46 -4.80 -20.87
N LEU A 61 -0.84 -4.77 -19.57
CA LEU A 61 0.08 -4.48 -18.48
C LEU A 61 1.13 -5.59 -18.34
N LEU A 62 0.73 -6.85 -18.35
CA LEU A 62 1.65 -8.00 -18.28
C LEU A 62 2.65 -7.96 -19.43
N ALA A 63 2.16 -7.75 -20.68
CA ALA A 63 3.05 -7.62 -21.85
C ALA A 63 4.05 -6.44 -21.69
N ALA A 64 3.63 -5.34 -21.08
CA ALA A 64 4.51 -4.22 -20.82
C ALA A 64 5.53 -4.52 -19.71
N LEU A 65 5.15 -5.32 -18.69
CA LEU A 65 6.04 -5.69 -17.59
C LEU A 65 7.08 -6.76 -17.99
N ASP A 66 6.85 -7.49 -19.08
CA ASP A 66 7.85 -8.39 -19.68
C ASP A 66 9.00 -7.64 -20.38
N GLU A 67 8.80 -6.36 -20.72
CA GLU A 67 9.85 -5.52 -21.27
C GLU A 67 10.84 -5.12 -20.14
N GLU A 68 12.14 -5.33 -20.36
CA GLU A 68 13.19 -4.97 -19.38
C GLU A 68 13.13 -3.49 -18.98
N SER A 69 12.79 -2.62 -19.92
CA SER A 69 12.65 -1.17 -19.69
C SER A 69 11.52 -0.80 -18.73
N SER A 70 10.54 -1.69 -18.50
CA SER A 70 9.44 -1.51 -17.56
C SER A 70 9.90 -1.25 -16.12
N GLN A 71 11.02 -1.84 -15.73
CA GLN A 71 11.59 -1.74 -14.38
C GLN A 71 11.91 -0.29 -14.00
N ARG A 72 12.37 0.52 -14.96
CA ARG A 72 12.75 1.92 -14.78
C ARG A 72 11.74 2.90 -15.34
N TRP A 73 10.65 2.39 -15.94
CA TRP A 73 9.63 3.24 -16.53
C TRP A 73 8.84 3.98 -15.46
N ARG A 74 8.67 5.28 -15.65
CA ARG A 74 7.79 6.09 -14.82
C ARG A 74 6.38 6.00 -15.39
N TRP A 75 5.54 5.21 -14.73
CA TRP A 75 4.17 5.00 -15.14
C TRP A 75 3.29 6.21 -14.83
N GLU A 76 2.51 6.64 -15.80
CA GLU A 76 1.51 7.68 -15.67
C GLU A 76 0.23 7.17 -16.36
N LEU A 77 -0.59 6.41 -15.64
CA LEU A 77 -1.76 5.69 -16.20
C LEU A 77 -3.10 6.40 -15.97
N GLY A 78 -3.12 7.55 -15.28
CA GLY A 78 -4.35 8.27 -14.93
C GLY A 78 -4.85 7.90 -13.52
N ASP A 79 -6.07 8.32 -13.21
CA ASP A 79 -6.62 8.26 -11.85
C ASP A 79 -7.38 6.96 -11.54
N TYR A 80 -7.67 6.13 -12.57
CA TYR A 80 -8.46 4.90 -12.46
C TYR A 80 -7.66 3.67 -12.08
N VAL A 81 -6.33 3.79 -12.04
CA VAL A 81 -5.41 2.75 -11.59
C VAL A 81 -4.35 3.35 -10.69
N SER A 82 -4.19 2.78 -9.54
CA SER A 82 -3.09 3.15 -8.65
C SER A 82 -1.80 2.48 -9.08
N VAL A 83 -0.71 3.25 -9.13
CA VAL A 83 0.65 2.76 -9.38
C VAL A 83 1.57 3.26 -8.29
N LEU A 84 2.02 2.36 -7.43
CA LEU A 84 2.91 2.67 -6.32
C LEU A 84 4.24 1.96 -6.51
N THR A 85 5.34 2.69 -6.28
CA THR A 85 6.70 2.12 -6.35
C THR A 85 7.40 2.37 -5.02
N SER A 86 8.07 1.34 -4.47
CA SER A 86 8.88 1.47 -3.26
C SER A 86 10.09 2.37 -3.48
N VAL A 87 10.62 2.93 -2.40
CA VAL A 87 11.78 3.85 -2.45
C VAL A 87 13.03 3.12 -2.95
N ASP A 88 13.19 1.84 -2.59
CA ASP A 88 14.30 1.00 -3.06
C ASP A 88 14.11 0.49 -4.50
N GLY A 89 12.94 0.76 -5.12
CA GLY A 89 12.59 0.31 -6.46
C GLY A 89 12.27 -1.18 -6.60
N LYS A 90 12.37 -1.96 -5.52
CA LYS A 90 12.23 -3.42 -5.57
C LYS A 90 10.78 -3.91 -5.63
N LEU A 91 9.80 -3.06 -5.32
CA LEU A 91 8.38 -3.38 -5.39
C LEU A 91 7.61 -2.29 -6.10
N ARG A 92 6.78 -2.70 -7.04
CA ARG A 92 5.77 -1.85 -7.67
C ARG A 92 4.43 -2.55 -7.65
N VAL A 93 3.39 -1.81 -7.31
CA VAL A 93 2.03 -2.32 -7.19
C VAL A 93 1.14 -1.54 -8.13
N PHE A 94 0.41 -2.25 -8.97
CA PHE A 94 -0.69 -1.74 -9.77
C PHE A 94 -1.97 -2.29 -9.18
N SER A 95 -2.95 -1.44 -8.92
CA SER A 95 -4.25 -1.89 -8.39
C SER A 95 -5.38 -0.99 -8.89
N TRP A 96 -6.51 -1.62 -9.23
CA TRP A 96 -7.73 -0.95 -9.67
C TRP A 96 -8.95 -1.79 -9.27
N ALA A 97 -10.12 -1.25 -9.44
CA ALA A 97 -11.38 -1.96 -9.20
C ALA A 97 -12.32 -1.82 -10.40
N VAL A 98 -13.16 -2.81 -10.59
CA VAL A 98 -14.35 -2.74 -11.43
C VAL A 98 -15.53 -2.61 -10.49
N VAL A 99 -16.34 -1.58 -10.72
CA VAL A 99 -17.61 -1.36 -10.03
C VAL A 99 -18.71 -1.98 -10.85
N ARG A 100 -19.47 -2.89 -10.26
CA ARG A 100 -20.58 -3.57 -10.90
C ARG A 100 -21.87 -2.75 -10.85
N ASP A 101 -22.80 -3.05 -11.73
CA ASP A 101 -24.12 -2.37 -11.79
C ASP A 101 -24.95 -2.62 -10.50
N ASP A 102 -24.69 -3.71 -9.77
CA ASP A 102 -25.28 -4.01 -8.47
C ASP A 102 -24.56 -3.31 -7.30
N GLY A 103 -23.47 -2.58 -7.57
CA GLY A 103 -22.69 -1.83 -6.60
C GLY A 103 -21.60 -2.62 -5.89
N GLU A 104 -21.39 -3.89 -6.24
CA GLU A 104 -20.24 -4.66 -5.75
C GLU A 104 -18.95 -4.21 -6.44
N PHE A 105 -17.85 -4.35 -5.71
CA PHE A 105 -16.50 -4.01 -6.18
C PHE A 105 -15.65 -5.27 -6.31
N GLU A 106 -15.04 -5.47 -7.48
CA GLU A 106 -14.01 -6.48 -7.66
C GLU A 106 -12.66 -5.81 -7.89
N CYS A 107 -11.68 -6.18 -7.08
CA CYS A 107 -10.34 -5.61 -7.14
C CYS A 107 -9.42 -6.43 -8.03
N PHE A 108 -8.61 -5.73 -8.81
CA PHE A 108 -7.60 -6.28 -9.70
C PHE A 108 -6.23 -5.71 -9.31
N GLY A 109 -5.18 -6.52 -9.47
CA GLY A 109 -3.85 -6.03 -9.18
C GLY A 109 -2.75 -6.85 -9.81
N VAL A 110 -1.59 -6.20 -9.97
CA VAL A 110 -0.32 -6.80 -10.39
C VAL A 110 0.78 -6.26 -9.50
N MET A 111 1.67 -7.13 -9.04
CA MET A 111 2.91 -6.72 -8.39
C MET A 111 4.10 -7.06 -9.27
N GLN A 112 4.94 -6.07 -9.57
CA GLN A 112 6.27 -6.25 -10.11
C GLN A 112 7.27 -6.13 -8.96
N TYR A 113 8.15 -7.11 -8.82
CA TYR A 113 9.09 -7.14 -7.70
C TYR A 113 10.44 -7.72 -8.12
N TYR A 114 11.51 -7.33 -7.39
CA TYR A 114 12.84 -7.86 -7.58
C TYR A 114 13.01 -9.16 -6.81
N ASP A 115 13.31 -10.26 -7.51
CA ASP A 115 13.66 -11.54 -6.92
C ASP A 115 15.17 -11.58 -6.67
N GLU A 116 15.58 -11.49 -5.39
CA GLU A 116 16.99 -11.47 -4.99
C GLU A 116 17.74 -12.80 -5.25
N ARG A 117 17.03 -13.90 -5.50
CA ARG A 117 17.64 -15.20 -5.79
C ARG A 117 18.04 -15.35 -7.25
N GLU A 118 17.14 -14.91 -8.12
CA GLU A 118 17.33 -14.95 -9.57
C GLU A 118 17.96 -13.67 -10.11
N GLU A 119 18.09 -12.65 -9.26
CA GLU A 119 18.62 -11.32 -9.59
C GLU A 119 17.87 -10.64 -10.73
N GLU A 120 16.55 -10.88 -10.82
CA GLU A 120 15.70 -10.35 -11.87
C GLU A 120 14.39 -9.78 -11.34
N TYR A 121 13.75 -8.91 -12.13
CA TYR A 121 12.37 -8.48 -11.84
C TYR A 121 11.39 -9.52 -12.36
N ARG A 122 10.42 -9.82 -11.51
CA ARG A 122 9.27 -10.68 -11.81
C ARG A 122 7.99 -9.93 -11.59
N HIS A 123 6.91 -10.42 -12.14
CA HIS A 123 5.59 -9.94 -11.82
C HIS A 123 4.64 -11.09 -11.48
N THR A 124 3.58 -10.77 -10.75
CA THR A 124 2.52 -11.71 -10.39
C THR A 124 1.18 -11.00 -10.40
N VAL A 125 0.17 -11.69 -10.91
CA VAL A 125 -1.22 -11.24 -10.83
C VAL A 125 -1.76 -11.51 -9.44
N LEU A 126 -2.56 -10.60 -8.91
CA LEU A 126 -3.25 -10.73 -7.65
C LEU A 126 -4.68 -11.19 -7.90
N THR A 127 -5.10 -12.26 -7.26
CA THR A 127 -6.46 -12.79 -7.35
C THR A 127 -7.25 -12.40 -6.11
N ASP A 128 -8.27 -11.57 -6.29
CA ASP A 128 -9.17 -11.17 -5.21
C ASP A 128 -9.96 -12.40 -4.73
N LYS A 129 -9.82 -12.72 -3.45
CA LYS A 129 -10.47 -13.80 -2.73
C LYS A 129 -11.03 -13.30 -1.39
N SER A 130 -11.37 -12.02 -1.33
CA SER A 130 -11.81 -11.34 -0.11
C SER A 130 -13.00 -12.04 0.57
N ASP A 131 -13.88 -12.63 -0.21
CA ASP A 131 -15.07 -13.33 0.29
C ASP A 131 -14.77 -14.72 0.87
N GLU A 132 -13.66 -15.34 0.43
CA GLU A 132 -13.24 -16.67 0.89
C GLU A 132 -12.32 -16.59 2.12
N ILE A 133 -11.78 -15.40 2.44
CA ILE A 133 -10.79 -15.23 3.51
C ILE A 133 -11.47 -15.10 4.86
N VAL A 134 -11.28 -16.12 5.69
CA VAL A 134 -11.68 -16.13 7.09
C VAL A 134 -10.55 -15.57 7.96
N ASN A 135 -10.87 -14.91 9.08
CA ASN A 135 -9.89 -14.29 9.98
C ASN A 135 -8.92 -13.36 9.23
N ARG A 136 -9.47 -12.42 8.48
CA ARG A 136 -8.75 -11.51 7.56
C ARG A 136 -7.52 -10.87 8.19
N GLU A 137 -7.58 -10.51 9.47
CA GLU A 137 -6.48 -9.83 10.16
C GLU A 137 -5.33 -10.77 10.59
N GLU A 138 -5.58 -12.06 10.76
CA GLU A 138 -4.61 -13.03 11.28
C GLU A 138 -3.99 -13.93 10.21
N THR A 139 -4.64 -14.06 9.06
CA THR A 139 -4.22 -14.96 7.99
C THR A 139 -3.10 -14.37 7.16
N VAL A 140 -2.05 -15.15 6.91
CA VAL A 140 -1.01 -14.81 5.92
C VAL A 140 -1.51 -15.26 4.56
N LEU A 141 -1.46 -14.34 3.58
CA LEU A 141 -1.99 -14.54 2.23
C LEU A 141 -0.87 -14.48 1.19
N ASP A 142 -1.17 -14.93 -0.02
CA ASP A 142 -0.30 -14.84 -1.18
C ASP A 142 -1.03 -14.17 -2.38
N ALA A 143 -0.37 -14.12 -3.53
CA ALA A 143 -0.95 -13.50 -4.72
C ALA A 143 -2.22 -14.21 -5.23
N SER A 144 -2.40 -15.50 -4.98
CA SER A 144 -3.57 -16.28 -5.39
C SER A 144 -4.75 -16.17 -4.42
N HIS A 145 -4.50 -15.65 -3.21
CA HIS A 145 -5.49 -15.42 -2.16
C HIS A 145 -5.30 -14.03 -1.59
N TRP A 146 -5.60 -13.02 -2.39
CA TRP A 146 -5.44 -11.62 -2.00
C TRP A 146 -6.75 -11.06 -1.45
N LEU A 147 -6.65 -10.14 -0.48
CA LEU A 147 -7.82 -9.53 0.18
C LEU A 147 -8.53 -8.46 -0.69
N GLY A 148 -8.03 -8.17 -1.88
CA GLY A 148 -8.59 -7.15 -2.76
C GLY A 148 -8.48 -5.73 -2.18
N ALA A 149 -7.75 -4.84 -2.86
CA ALA A 149 -7.73 -3.43 -2.51
C ALA A 149 -7.16 -2.56 -3.64
N VAL A 150 -7.65 -1.33 -3.74
CA VAL A 150 -6.95 -0.25 -4.45
C VAL A 150 -6.04 0.45 -3.45
N TYR A 151 -4.72 0.33 -3.65
CA TYR A 151 -3.73 0.89 -2.73
C TYR A 151 -3.42 2.35 -3.03
N GLN A 152 -3.39 3.18 -2.00
CA GLN A 152 -3.17 4.63 -2.10
C GLN A 152 -1.80 5.06 -1.57
N SER A 153 -1.13 4.22 -0.78
CA SER A 153 0.19 4.51 -0.21
C SER A 153 1.01 3.25 -0.07
N LEU A 154 2.32 3.37 -0.31
CA LEU A 154 3.31 2.34 -0.06
C LEU A 154 4.38 2.91 0.86
N ILE A 155 4.55 2.28 2.02
CA ILE A 155 5.49 2.67 3.06
C ILE A 155 6.57 1.61 3.14
N GLU A 156 7.82 2.02 2.91
CA GLU A 156 8.99 1.16 3.07
C GLU A 156 9.55 1.35 4.48
N THR A 157 9.77 0.23 5.18
CA THR A 157 10.38 0.21 6.52
C THR A 157 11.39 -0.93 6.63
N ARG A 158 12.34 -0.82 7.58
CA ARG A 158 13.41 -1.81 7.76
C ARG A 158 13.49 -2.31 9.20
N ALA A 159 13.78 -3.61 9.34
CA ALA A 159 14.08 -4.26 10.60
C ALA A 159 15.31 -5.15 10.42
N GLY A 160 16.50 -4.66 10.85
CA GLY A 160 17.77 -5.27 10.50
C GLY A 160 17.96 -5.28 8.98
N ASP A 161 18.28 -6.44 8.42
CA ASP A 161 18.51 -6.61 6.98
C ASP A 161 17.20 -6.82 6.18
N ARG A 162 16.04 -6.82 6.83
CA ARG A 162 14.76 -7.08 6.18
C ARG A 162 14.04 -5.78 5.86
N THR A 163 13.60 -5.66 4.61
CA THR A 163 12.65 -4.62 4.19
C THR A 163 11.22 -5.15 4.33
N TYR A 164 10.34 -4.31 4.85
CA TYR A 164 8.91 -4.52 4.88
C TYR A 164 8.24 -3.38 4.12
N TYR A 165 7.26 -3.74 3.30
CA TYR A 165 6.42 -2.78 2.62
C TYR A 165 5.05 -2.80 3.28
N THR A 166 4.53 -1.65 3.65
CA THR A 166 3.17 -1.55 4.20
C THR A 166 2.33 -0.74 3.22
N LEU A 167 1.30 -1.37 2.69
CA LEU A 167 0.34 -0.76 1.79
C LEU A 167 -0.84 -0.23 2.59
N LEU A 168 -1.34 0.96 2.22
CA LEU A 168 -2.61 1.48 2.69
C LEU A 168 -3.59 1.42 1.53
N GLY A 169 -4.70 0.71 1.72
CA GLY A 169 -5.65 0.42 0.68
C GLY A 169 -7.11 0.64 1.08
N TRP A 170 -7.94 0.63 0.06
CA TRP A 170 -9.39 0.72 0.15
C TRP A 170 -10.04 -0.33 -0.75
N ASN A 171 -11.17 -0.88 -0.30
CA ASN A 171 -12.04 -1.75 -1.07
C ASN A 171 -13.49 -1.29 -0.84
N GLY A 172 -14.24 -1.06 -1.92
CA GLY A 172 -15.62 -0.62 -1.87
C GLY A 172 -16.60 -1.68 -1.42
N VAL A 173 -16.20 -2.94 -1.39
CA VAL A 173 -16.98 -4.13 -1.01
C VAL A 173 -18.32 -4.20 -1.76
N ASP A 174 -19.34 -3.51 -1.24
CA ASP A 174 -20.71 -3.50 -1.76
C ASP A 174 -21.44 -2.16 -1.50
N ASN A 175 -22.76 -2.14 -1.73
CA ASN A 175 -23.60 -0.96 -1.50
C ASN A 175 -23.80 -0.62 -0.01
N LEU A 176 -23.35 -1.44 0.92
CA LEU A 176 -23.57 -1.25 2.35
C LEU A 176 -22.30 -0.96 3.12
N THR A 177 -21.18 -1.52 2.68
CA THR A 177 -19.92 -1.48 3.43
C THR A 177 -18.72 -1.14 2.56
N GLU A 178 -17.70 -0.57 3.20
CA GLU A 178 -16.37 -0.33 2.67
C GLU A 178 -15.29 -0.86 3.62
N ARG A 179 -14.08 -1.05 3.10
CA ARG A 179 -12.91 -1.44 3.91
C ARG A 179 -11.74 -0.49 3.71
N LYS A 180 -11.07 -0.14 4.82
CA LYS A 180 -9.69 0.39 4.80
C LYS A 180 -8.74 -0.68 5.31
N ILE A 181 -7.58 -0.79 4.67
CA ILE A 181 -6.65 -1.90 4.90
C ILE A 181 -5.25 -1.36 5.11
N VAL A 182 -4.59 -1.77 6.22
CA VAL A 182 -3.15 -1.62 6.43
C VAL A 182 -2.52 -2.98 6.18
N GLU A 183 -1.88 -3.16 5.03
CA GLU A 183 -1.42 -4.44 4.52
C GLU A 183 0.11 -4.52 4.46
N PRO A 184 0.76 -5.17 5.42
CA PRO A 184 2.18 -5.49 5.31
C PRO A 184 2.46 -6.49 4.18
N VAL A 185 3.47 -6.20 3.37
CA VAL A 185 3.94 -7.07 2.29
C VAL A 185 5.41 -7.38 2.48
N THR A 186 5.79 -8.62 2.21
CA THR A 186 7.17 -9.08 2.19
C THR A 186 7.48 -9.84 0.91
N LEU A 187 8.69 -9.66 0.40
CA LEU A 187 9.25 -10.45 -0.68
C LEU A 187 10.06 -11.58 -0.05
N ARG A 188 9.57 -12.80 -0.11
CA ARG A 188 10.22 -13.92 0.56
C ARG A 188 10.32 -15.14 -0.35
N GLY A 189 11.55 -15.53 -0.61
CA GLY A 189 11.80 -16.71 -1.42
C GLY A 189 11.30 -16.58 -2.86
N GLY A 190 11.42 -15.39 -3.46
CA GLY A 190 10.94 -15.14 -4.82
C GLY A 190 9.40 -15.05 -4.92
N ARG A 191 8.72 -14.80 -3.80
CA ARG A 191 7.25 -14.71 -3.77
C ARG A 191 6.77 -13.51 -2.96
N VAL A 192 5.66 -12.94 -3.38
CA VAL A 192 4.93 -11.93 -2.63
C VAL A 192 4.12 -12.60 -1.53
N GLN A 193 4.21 -12.08 -0.32
CA GLN A 193 3.45 -12.54 0.83
C GLN A 193 2.79 -11.34 1.52
N PHE A 194 1.48 -11.43 1.74
CA PHE A 194 0.68 -10.43 2.43
C PHE A 194 0.45 -10.81 3.88
N GLY A 195 0.57 -9.82 4.76
CA GLY A 195 0.49 -10.00 6.19
C GLY A 195 1.81 -10.38 6.83
N ALA A 196 2.20 -9.65 7.89
CA ALA A 196 3.42 -9.92 8.65
C ALA A 196 3.25 -9.60 10.14
N PRO A 197 3.95 -10.32 11.05
CA PRO A 197 3.83 -10.11 12.51
C PRO A 197 4.65 -8.89 12.96
N ILE A 198 4.36 -7.73 12.37
CA ILE A 198 5.10 -6.48 12.61
C ILE A 198 4.34 -5.47 13.48
N PHE A 199 3.21 -5.84 14.05
CA PHE A 199 2.46 -5.03 15.01
C PHE A 199 2.88 -5.40 16.44
N ARG A 200 3.41 -4.42 17.20
CA ARG A 200 3.93 -4.66 18.55
C ARG A 200 2.81 -4.93 19.52
N ARG A 201 2.94 -5.97 20.34
CA ARG A 201 1.96 -6.50 21.30
C ARG A 201 0.75 -7.21 20.72
N GLU A 202 0.56 -7.14 19.40
CA GLU A 202 -0.51 -7.84 18.69
C GLU A 202 0.07 -9.10 18.02
N ARG A 203 0.12 -10.22 18.76
CA ARG A 203 0.88 -11.42 18.33
C ARG A 203 0.33 -12.07 17.06
N ASN A 204 -0.99 -12.06 16.90
CA ASN A 204 -1.66 -12.71 15.77
C ASN A 204 -1.91 -11.75 14.62
N LEU A 205 -1.93 -10.46 14.88
CA LEU A 205 -2.23 -9.44 13.88
C LEU A 205 -1.21 -9.44 12.74
N ARG A 206 -1.69 -9.64 11.52
CA ARG A 206 -0.92 -9.64 10.28
C ARG A 206 -1.20 -8.41 9.42
N ARG A 207 -2.41 -7.87 9.52
CA ARG A 207 -2.89 -6.63 8.88
C ARG A 207 -3.96 -6.01 9.75
N ILE A 208 -4.35 -4.79 9.41
CA ILE A 208 -5.48 -4.11 10.04
C ILE A 208 -6.56 -3.98 8.97
N VAL A 209 -7.79 -4.35 9.30
CA VAL A 209 -8.96 -4.24 8.43
C VAL A 209 -10.03 -3.45 9.18
N LEU A 210 -10.38 -2.30 8.63
CA LEU A 210 -11.48 -1.47 9.12
C LEU A 210 -12.63 -1.64 8.13
N GLU A 211 -13.66 -2.36 8.51
CA GLU A 211 -14.88 -2.54 7.72
C GLU A 211 -15.98 -1.72 8.37
N TYR A 212 -16.68 -0.91 7.58
CA TYR A 212 -17.58 0.12 8.07
C TYR A 212 -18.67 0.46 7.04
N SER A 213 -19.72 1.17 7.48
CA SER A 213 -20.80 1.62 6.60
C SER A 213 -20.28 2.49 5.45
N ASN A 214 -20.75 2.26 4.24
CA ASN A 214 -20.42 3.10 3.07
C ASN A 214 -20.93 4.55 3.23
N GLU A 215 -21.86 4.81 4.17
CA GLU A 215 -22.31 6.17 4.53
C GLU A 215 -21.32 6.91 5.44
N ALA A 216 -20.34 6.18 6.01
CA ALA A 216 -19.36 6.77 6.93
C ALA A 216 -18.12 7.26 6.18
N VAL A 217 -17.47 8.29 6.73
CA VAL A 217 -16.14 8.72 6.26
C VAL A 217 -15.11 8.29 7.28
N VAL A 218 -14.28 7.31 6.89
CA VAL A 218 -13.19 6.78 7.71
C VAL A 218 -11.86 7.17 7.08
N ASN A 219 -11.00 7.85 7.85
CA ASN A 219 -9.69 8.26 7.38
C ASN A 219 -8.68 7.12 7.58
N LEU A 220 -7.78 6.96 6.59
CA LEU A 220 -6.55 6.17 6.70
C LEU A 220 -5.45 6.92 5.96
N SER A 221 -4.36 7.24 6.64
CA SER A 221 -3.27 8.02 6.05
C SER A 221 -1.91 7.66 6.64
N TYR A 222 -0.84 8.03 5.93
CA TYR A 222 0.52 8.02 6.45
C TYR A 222 1.15 9.39 6.30
N GLY A 223 1.59 9.96 7.39
CA GLY A 223 2.14 11.31 7.35
C GLY A 223 2.69 11.78 8.69
N ASP A 224 3.21 13.00 8.66
CA ASP A 224 3.77 13.66 9.84
C ASP A 224 2.70 14.01 10.87
N ARG A 225 2.93 13.62 12.12
CA ARG A 225 2.12 13.99 13.28
C ARG A 225 3.01 14.41 14.43
N VAL A 226 2.50 15.29 15.28
CA VAL A 226 3.14 15.64 16.53
C VAL A 226 2.73 14.62 17.58
N ILE A 227 3.72 13.88 18.09
CA ILE A 227 3.51 12.90 19.15
C ILE A 227 3.98 13.52 20.47
N GLN A 228 3.11 13.50 21.46
CA GLN A 228 3.44 13.92 22.82
C GLN A 228 3.87 12.70 23.63
N THR A 229 5.07 12.75 24.19
CA THR A 229 5.59 11.75 25.11
C THR A 229 5.75 12.36 26.50
N VAL A 230 5.21 11.70 27.52
CA VAL A 230 5.36 12.12 28.91
C VAL A 230 6.56 11.40 29.52
N GLU A 231 7.67 12.11 29.70
CA GLU A 231 8.82 11.61 30.45
C GLU A 231 8.62 11.86 31.94
N ARG A 232 8.59 10.81 32.73
CA ARG A 232 8.55 10.89 34.19
C ARG A 232 9.96 10.83 34.78
N LYS A 233 10.44 11.94 35.32
CA LYS A 233 11.73 12.01 36.03
C LYS A 233 11.52 12.13 37.53
N ARG A 234 12.29 11.33 38.31
CA ARG A 234 12.37 11.51 39.74
C ARG A 234 13.40 12.60 40.05
N GLU A 235 12.95 13.73 40.55
CA GLU A 235 13.80 14.83 41.01
C GLU A 235 13.85 14.86 42.50
N LYS A 236 15.07 15.05 43.06
CA LYS A 236 15.26 15.22 44.50
C LYS A 236 14.72 16.59 44.92
N VAL A 237 13.85 16.61 45.92
CA VAL A 237 13.37 17.87 46.51
C VAL A 237 14.51 18.52 47.27
N ARG A 238 14.87 19.76 46.88
CA ARG A 238 16.00 20.51 47.47
C ARG A 238 15.84 20.61 48.95
N GLY A 239 16.90 20.24 49.70
CA GLY A 239 16.89 20.28 51.16
C GLY A 239 16.26 19.09 51.87
N THR A 240 15.81 18.07 51.17
CA THR A 240 15.18 16.88 51.75
C THR A 240 15.72 15.56 51.15
N LYS A 241 15.44 14.42 51.84
CA LYS A 241 15.69 13.08 51.28
C LYS A 241 14.53 12.59 50.35
N ARG A 242 13.50 13.42 50.15
CA ARG A 242 12.32 13.06 49.35
C ARG A 242 12.55 13.31 47.85
N HIS A 243 11.92 12.50 47.02
CA HIS A 243 11.88 12.66 45.58
C HIS A 243 10.44 12.98 45.16
N ARG A 244 10.30 13.85 44.18
CA ARG A 244 9.02 14.09 43.48
C ARG A 244 9.14 13.56 42.07
N THR A 245 8.07 13.07 41.53
CA THR A 245 7.95 12.75 40.09
C THR A 245 7.57 14.04 39.38
N VAL A 246 8.39 14.42 38.40
CA VAL A 246 8.11 15.55 37.52
C VAL A 246 7.80 14.97 36.15
N GLU A 247 6.66 15.32 35.63
CA GLU A 247 6.26 14.97 34.25
C GLU A 247 6.72 16.08 33.32
N LYS A 248 7.45 15.70 32.28
CA LYS A 248 7.88 16.60 31.22
C LYS A 248 7.30 16.11 29.90
N VAL A 249 6.41 16.89 29.32
CA VAL A 249 5.87 16.62 27.99
C VAL A 249 6.95 16.99 26.95
N LYS A 250 7.28 16.05 26.11
CA LYS A 250 8.12 16.27 24.91
C LYS A 250 7.28 16.04 23.67
N GLU A 251 7.38 16.99 22.77
CA GLU A 251 6.77 16.89 21.44
C GLU A 251 7.82 16.47 20.43
N ARG A 252 7.46 15.51 19.58
CA ARG A 252 8.28 15.11 18.44
C ARG A 252 7.40 15.00 17.21
N LYS A 253 7.93 15.43 16.06
CA LYS A 253 7.31 15.25 14.77
C LYS A 253 7.75 13.90 14.22
N GLU A 254 6.81 12.98 14.07
CA GLU A 254 7.07 11.61 13.61
C GLU A 254 6.11 11.24 12.47
N ARG A 255 6.54 10.34 11.61
CA ARG A 255 5.66 9.79 10.58
C ARG A 255 4.92 8.57 11.13
N VAL A 256 3.61 8.59 11.01
CA VAL A 256 2.74 7.54 11.55
C VAL A 256 1.69 7.12 10.53
N ILE A 257 1.24 5.86 10.62
CA ILE A 257 -0.04 5.45 10.05
C ILE A 257 -1.11 5.93 11.03
N LEU A 258 -2.11 6.63 10.52
CA LEU A 258 -3.23 7.18 11.29
C LEU A 258 -4.53 6.73 10.66
N TYR A 259 -5.47 6.27 11.49
CA TYR A 259 -6.83 5.96 11.05
C TYR A 259 -7.86 6.23 12.14
N ASP A 260 -9.12 6.41 11.73
CA ASP A 260 -10.26 6.48 12.63
C ASP A 260 -10.65 5.07 13.08
N GLU A 261 -10.71 4.83 14.38
CA GLU A 261 -11.25 3.58 14.93
C GLU A 261 -12.76 3.50 14.66
N VAL A 262 -13.23 2.33 14.25
CA VAL A 262 -14.64 2.11 13.93
C VAL A 262 -15.29 1.15 14.91
N GLU A 263 -16.55 1.40 15.25
CA GLU A 263 -17.33 0.58 16.18
C GLU A 263 -18.81 0.54 15.78
N ALA A 264 -19.51 -0.48 16.21
CA ALA A 264 -20.95 -0.57 16.03
C ALA A 264 -21.65 0.54 16.84
N GLN A 265 -22.41 1.40 16.16
CA GLN A 265 -23.11 2.51 16.82
C GLN A 265 -24.35 2.07 17.60
N VAL A 266 -24.85 0.87 17.34
CA VAL A 266 -26.03 0.30 17.98
C VAL A 266 -25.66 -1.00 18.68
N ALA A 267 -25.96 -1.12 19.97
CA ALA A 267 -25.69 -2.32 20.73
C ALA A 267 -26.46 -3.52 20.15
N GLY A 268 -25.76 -4.65 19.98
CA GLY A 268 -26.31 -5.87 19.39
C GLY A 268 -26.11 -5.96 17.87
N MET A 269 -25.45 -4.95 17.24
CA MET A 269 -25.08 -4.96 15.82
C MET A 269 -23.60 -5.27 15.59
N GLU A 270 -22.92 -5.85 16.60
CA GLU A 270 -21.53 -6.26 16.49
C GLU A 270 -21.37 -7.33 15.40
N GLY A 271 -20.48 -7.06 14.43
CA GLY A 271 -20.25 -7.92 13.27
C GLY A 271 -21.12 -7.61 12.04
N LEU A 272 -22.08 -6.67 12.16
CA LEU A 272 -22.83 -6.12 11.03
C LEU A 272 -22.21 -4.78 10.63
N PHE A 273 -21.29 -4.81 9.67
CA PHE A 273 -20.41 -3.68 9.37
C PHE A 273 -21.12 -2.48 8.76
N GLU A 274 -22.28 -2.63 8.19
CA GLU A 274 -23.15 -1.52 7.77
C GLU A 274 -23.60 -0.63 8.94
N TRP A 275 -23.40 -1.07 10.19
CA TRP A 275 -23.66 -0.30 11.42
C TRP A 275 -22.40 0.25 12.08
N TYR A 276 -21.22 0.10 11.45
CA TYR A 276 -19.96 0.60 11.98
C TYR A 276 -19.65 1.99 11.46
N TYR A 277 -19.32 2.87 12.37
CA TYR A 277 -18.97 4.27 12.12
C TYR A 277 -17.74 4.66 12.95
N PRO A 278 -17.08 5.79 12.64
CA PRO A 278 -15.98 6.28 13.47
C PRO A 278 -16.40 6.47 14.93
N SER A 279 -15.62 5.87 15.85
CA SER A 279 -15.82 5.99 17.32
C SER A 279 -15.49 7.39 17.87
N GLY A 280 -14.87 8.25 17.05
CA GLY A 280 -14.27 9.51 17.47
C GLY A 280 -12.84 9.36 18.02
N THR A 281 -12.31 8.14 18.03
CA THR A 281 -10.92 7.85 18.44
C THR A 281 -10.03 7.69 17.22
N GLU A 282 -8.93 8.46 17.16
CA GLU A 282 -7.86 8.25 16.18
C GLU A 282 -6.82 7.27 16.74
N VAL A 283 -6.41 6.31 15.93
CA VAL A 283 -5.35 5.34 16.23
C VAL A 283 -4.12 5.66 15.39
N ALA A 284 -2.97 5.80 16.05
CA ALA A 284 -1.71 6.06 15.40
C ALA A 284 -0.71 4.92 15.61
N TRP A 285 -0.01 4.53 14.54
CA TRP A 285 1.08 3.55 14.58
C TRP A 285 2.38 4.18 14.08
N GLN A 286 3.41 4.14 14.92
CA GLN A 286 4.76 4.58 14.62
C GLN A 286 5.67 3.38 14.40
N TRP A 287 6.57 3.46 13.41
CA TRP A 287 7.60 2.44 13.23
C TRP A 287 8.73 2.64 14.23
N VAL A 288 8.90 1.68 15.15
CA VAL A 288 9.91 1.72 16.22
C VAL A 288 10.53 0.32 16.36
N ASP A 289 11.86 0.24 16.34
CA ASP A 289 12.62 -1.01 16.54
C ASP A 289 12.11 -2.19 15.68
N GLY A 290 11.83 -1.91 14.40
CA GLY A 290 11.43 -2.94 13.45
C GLY A 290 9.98 -3.39 13.54
N LYS A 291 9.11 -2.64 14.23
CA LYS A 291 7.68 -2.93 14.36
C LYS A 291 6.83 -1.67 14.37
N TRP A 292 5.61 -1.77 13.88
CA TRP A 292 4.57 -0.79 14.12
C TRP A 292 4.15 -0.84 15.60
N GLN A 293 4.25 0.27 16.30
CA GLN A 293 3.85 0.43 17.70
C GLN A 293 2.71 1.44 17.79
N ARG A 294 1.61 1.07 18.45
CA ARG A 294 0.51 2.01 18.73
C ARG A 294 1.02 3.14 19.63
N VAL A 295 0.68 4.36 19.28
CA VAL A 295 1.09 5.58 19.99
C VAL A 295 -0.14 6.22 20.60
N GLU A 296 -0.10 6.51 21.90
CA GLU A 296 -1.13 7.26 22.59
C GLU A 296 -0.88 8.76 22.43
N GLY A 297 -1.94 9.56 22.25
CA GLY A 297 -1.86 11.01 22.23
C GLY A 297 -1.31 11.65 20.94
N ALA A 298 -1.44 10.98 19.79
CA ALA A 298 -1.20 11.61 18.51
C ALA A 298 -2.29 12.66 18.25
N GLN A 299 -1.95 13.95 18.37
CA GLN A 299 -2.89 15.02 18.05
C GLN A 299 -2.84 15.31 16.55
N GLY A 300 -3.97 15.15 15.86
CA GLY A 300 -4.17 15.63 14.50
C GLY A 300 -4.16 17.16 14.43
N ARG A 301 -3.75 17.74 13.29
CA ARG A 301 -4.01 19.15 12.99
C ARG A 301 -5.53 19.31 12.78
N GLY A 302 -6.27 19.62 13.83
CA GLY A 302 -7.71 19.90 13.64
C GLY A 302 -8.57 20.02 14.88
N SER A 303 -8.18 19.52 16.04
CA SER A 303 -8.95 19.78 17.25
C SER A 303 -8.50 21.07 17.95
N LYS A 304 -8.88 22.21 17.40
CA LYS A 304 -9.14 23.39 18.22
C LYS A 304 -10.65 23.39 18.46
N LEU A 305 -11.04 23.04 19.67
CA LEU A 305 -12.32 23.39 20.24
C LEU A 305 -12.51 24.90 20.26
#